data_98cefdc7e47a5a5763f4c03faf82bcbb
#
_entry.id   98cefdc7e47a5a5763f4c03faf82bcbb
#
_cell.length_a   1.000
_cell.length_b   1.000
_cell.length_c   1.000
_cell.angle_alpha   90.00
_cell.angle_beta   90.00
_cell.angle_gamma   90.00
#
_symmetry.space_group_name_H-M   'P 1'
#
loop_
_entity.id
_entity.type
_entity.pdbx_description
1 polymer ?
#
loop_
_entity_poly.entity_id
_entity_poly.type
_entity_poly.pdbx_seq_one_letter_code
_entity_poly.pdbx_strand_id
1 'polypeptide(L)'
;MLYLEDLKIGDRFISREYEITLDEIKQFASHYDPQPFHTDEELAKEDPIFKGIAASGWHTSAITMRLWTECMPIHGGLVGSESSLRWPRPT
;
A
#
# COMPACT_ATOMS: atom_id res chain seq x y z
N MET A 1 -16.57 -1.02 16.99
CA MET A 1 -16.60 -1.65 15.67
C MET A 1 -17.86 -1.20 14.94
N LEU A 2 -17.75 -0.97 13.63
CA LEU A 2 -18.83 -0.45 12.82
C LEU A 2 -19.61 -1.55 12.14
N TYR A 3 -20.90 -1.32 11.92
CA TYR A 3 -21.69 -2.13 11.00
C TYR A 3 -21.80 -1.41 9.67
N LEU A 4 -21.99 -2.15 8.59
CA LEU A 4 -22.05 -1.57 7.24
C LEU A 4 -23.12 -0.49 7.13
N GLU A 5 -24.28 -0.71 7.77
CA GLU A 5 -25.39 0.25 7.77
C GLU A 5 -25.11 1.54 8.55
N ASP A 6 -24.04 1.57 9.35
CA ASP A 6 -23.63 2.79 10.07
C ASP A 6 -22.90 3.79 9.17
N LEU A 7 -22.46 3.35 8.00
CA LEU A 7 -21.72 4.20 7.06
C LEU A 7 -22.66 5.14 6.30
N LYS A 8 -22.22 6.39 6.17
CA LYS A 8 -22.99 7.43 5.48
C LYS A 8 -22.11 8.12 4.45
N ILE A 9 -22.73 8.60 3.38
CA ILE A 9 -22.03 9.41 2.38
C ILE A 9 -21.45 10.66 3.06
N GLY A 10 -20.16 10.91 2.83
CA GLY A 10 -19.46 12.04 3.44
C GLY A 10 -18.74 11.69 4.74
N ASP A 11 -18.91 10.50 5.28
CA ASP A 11 -18.15 10.05 6.44
C ASP A 11 -16.66 10.08 6.12
N ARG A 12 -15.85 10.48 7.11
CA ARG A 12 -14.40 10.56 6.98
C ARG A 12 -13.73 9.74 8.05
N PHE A 13 -12.69 9.03 7.65
CA PHE A 13 -11.86 8.22 8.56
C PHE A 13 -10.40 8.60 8.33
N ILE A 14 -9.66 8.74 9.42
CA ILE A 14 -8.23 9.11 9.34
C ILE A 14 -7.43 7.95 9.91
N SER A 15 -6.54 7.40 9.10
CA SER A 15 -5.63 6.34 9.55
C SER A 15 -4.43 6.92 10.29
N ARG A 16 -3.73 6.06 11.04
CA ARG A 16 -2.38 6.37 11.49
C ARG A 16 -1.44 6.46 10.30
N GLU A 17 -0.28 7.02 10.53
CA GLU A 17 0.81 6.96 9.55
C GLU A 17 1.48 5.60 9.63
N TYR A 18 2.01 5.14 8.52
CA TYR A 18 2.78 3.91 8.42
C TYR A 18 4.15 4.23 7.83
N GLU A 19 5.20 3.94 8.59
CA GLU A 19 6.56 4.08 8.11
C GLU A 19 7.00 2.77 7.44
N ILE A 20 7.26 2.84 6.14
CA ILE A 20 7.75 1.69 5.39
C ILE A 20 9.27 1.65 5.49
N THR A 21 9.84 0.48 5.78
CA THR A 21 11.27 0.29 5.90
C THR A 21 11.86 -0.29 4.63
N LEU A 22 13.17 -0.08 4.44
CA LEU A 22 13.89 -0.65 3.31
C LEU A 22 13.79 -2.19 3.28
N ASP A 23 13.90 -2.81 4.44
CA ASP A 23 13.81 -4.27 4.56
C ASP A 23 12.43 -4.78 4.12
N GLU A 24 11.37 -4.09 4.51
CA GLU A 24 10.01 -4.44 4.10
C GLU A 24 9.84 -4.32 2.59
N ILE A 25 10.37 -3.25 1.98
CA ILE A 25 10.30 -3.03 0.54
C ILE A 25 10.92 -4.20 -0.21
N LYS A 26 12.13 -4.58 0.19
CA LYS A 26 12.85 -5.68 -0.44
C LYS A 26 12.18 -7.02 -0.22
N GLN A 27 11.70 -7.27 0.98
CA GLN A 27 11.06 -8.53 1.33
C GLN A 27 9.78 -8.76 0.53
N PHE A 28 8.90 -7.77 0.50
CA PHE A 28 7.67 -7.86 -0.28
C PHE A 28 7.98 -8.07 -1.77
N ALA A 29 8.87 -7.24 -2.32
CA ALA A 29 9.19 -7.28 -3.72
C ALA A 29 9.83 -8.60 -4.14
N SER A 30 10.70 -9.16 -3.30
CA SER A 30 11.33 -10.45 -3.59
C SER A 30 10.32 -11.58 -3.75
N HIS A 31 9.18 -11.49 -3.07
CA HIS A 31 8.12 -12.50 -3.15
C HIS A 31 7.11 -12.22 -4.25
N TYR A 32 6.78 -10.96 -4.52
CA TYR A 32 5.62 -10.61 -5.34
C TYR A 32 5.91 -9.69 -6.51
N ASP A 33 7.06 -8.98 -6.52
CA ASP A 33 7.39 -8.01 -7.56
C ASP A 33 8.91 -7.85 -7.69
N PRO A 34 9.62 -8.91 -8.12
CA PRO A 34 11.08 -8.94 -8.06
C PRO A 34 11.75 -8.15 -9.17
N GLN A 35 11.54 -6.85 -9.18
CA GLN A 35 12.17 -5.92 -10.12
C GLN A 35 13.29 -5.15 -9.45
N PRO A 36 14.39 -4.81 -10.19
CA PRO A 36 15.59 -4.21 -9.58
C PRO A 36 15.32 -2.95 -8.77
N PHE A 37 14.45 -2.06 -9.25
CA PHE A 37 14.15 -0.81 -8.54
C PHE A 37 13.35 -1.01 -7.24
N HIS A 38 12.96 -2.24 -6.93
CA HIS A 38 12.34 -2.61 -5.65
C HIS A 38 13.24 -3.51 -4.79
N THR A 39 14.26 -4.11 -5.38
CA THR A 39 15.06 -5.13 -4.68
C THR A 39 16.54 -4.82 -4.59
N ASP A 40 17.10 -3.99 -5.46
CA ASP A 40 18.53 -3.70 -5.53
C ASP A 40 18.78 -2.21 -5.52
N GLU A 41 19.38 -1.72 -4.43
CA GLU A 41 19.63 -0.30 -4.24
C GLU A 41 20.56 0.30 -5.30
N GLU A 42 21.59 -0.43 -5.70
CA GLU A 42 22.56 0.06 -6.70
C GLU A 42 21.93 0.14 -8.09
N LEU A 43 21.17 -0.87 -8.49
CA LEU A 43 20.47 -0.85 -9.77
C LEU A 43 19.32 0.16 -9.76
N ALA A 44 18.66 0.34 -8.62
CA ALA A 44 17.58 1.31 -8.49
C ALA A 44 18.05 2.73 -8.73
N LYS A 45 19.28 3.08 -8.32
CA LYS A 45 19.85 4.42 -8.55
C LYS A 45 19.97 4.75 -10.04
N GLU A 46 20.13 3.74 -10.87
CA GLU A 46 20.30 3.90 -12.33
C GLU A 46 18.95 3.96 -13.06
N ASP A 47 17.85 3.67 -12.36
CA ASP A 47 16.53 3.70 -12.98
C ASP A 47 16.13 5.13 -13.34
N PRO A 48 15.73 5.39 -14.61
CA PRO A 48 15.41 6.76 -15.05
C PRO A 48 14.11 7.32 -14.44
N ILE A 49 13.24 6.47 -13.95
CA ILE A 49 11.95 6.88 -13.37
C ILE A 49 12.07 7.07 -11.87
N PHE A 50 12.54 6.04 -11.15
CA PHE A 50 12.59 6.06 -9.69
C PHE A 50 13.84 6.73 -9.13
N LYS A 51 14.98 6.59 -9.77
CA LYS A 51 16.27 7.16 -9.36
C LYS A 51 16.71 6.75 -7.97
N GLY A 52 16.20 5.63 -7.49
CA GLY A 52 16.46 5.09 -6.18
C GLY A 52 15.46 3.98 -5.90
N ILE A 53 15.64 3.29 -4.76
CA ILE A 53 14.72 2.21 -4.43
C ILE A 53 13.33 2.75 -4.10
N ALA A 54 12.32 2.06 -4.57
CA ALA A 54 10.93 2.42 -4.34
C ALA A 54 10.13 1.17 -3.96
N ALA A 55 9.10 1.34 -3.15
CA ALA A 55 8.18 0.26 -2.83
C ALA A 55 7.38 -0.14 -4.06
N SER A 56 7.10 -1.43 -4.20
CA SER A 56 6.16 -1.91 -5.21
C SER A 56 4.81 -1.21 -5.01
N GLY A 57 4.17 -0.83 -6.10
CA GLY A 57 2.81 -0.26 -6.05
C GLY A 57 1.84 -1.18 -5.33
N TRP A 58 1.95 -2.48 -5.55
CA TRP A 58 1.12 -3.47 -4.86
C TRP A 58 1.40 -3.52 -3.36
N HIS A 59 2.64 -3.29 -2.94
CA HIS A 59 3.00 -3.17 -1.53
C HIS A 59 2.33 -1.95 -0.90
N THR A 60 2.42 -0.81 -1.57
CA THR A 60 1.77 0.43 -1.13
C THR A 60 0.26 0.23 -1.01
N SER A 61 -0.34 -0.47 -1.96
CA SER A 61 -1.78 -0.78 -1.92
C SER A 61 -2.14 -1.71 -0.77
N ALA A 62 -1.30 -2.70 -0.47
CA ALA A 62 -1.52 -3.62 0.65
C ALA A 62 -1.45 -2.87 2.00
N ILE A 63 -0.49 -1.97 2.16
CA ILE A 63 -0.38 -1.13 3.35
C ILE A 63 -1.62 -0.23 3.48
N THR A 64 -2.06 0.36 2.38
CA THR A 64 -3.26 1.19 2.36
C THR A 64 -4.48 0.40 2.84
N MET A 65 -4.63 -0.85 2.40
CA MET A 65 -5.71 -1.72 2.85
C MET A 65 -5.64 -1.98 4.35
N ARG A 66 -4.45 -2.23 4.87
CA ARG A 66 -4.27 -2.43 6.31
C ARG A 66 -4.70 -1.21 7.11
N LEU A 67 -4.24 -0.02 6.69
CA LEU A 67 -4.59 1.23 7.35
C LEU A 67 -6.08 1.51 7.28
N TRP A 68 -6.69 1.22 6.13
CA TRP A 68 -8.11 1.38 5.94
C TRP A 68 -8.92 0.49 6.88
N THR A 69 -8.58 -0.79 6.96
CA THR A 69 -9.31 -1.72 7.84
C THR A 69 -9.11 -1.41 9.31
N GLU A 70 -7.97 -0.81 9.69
CA GLU A 70 -7.73 -0.37 11.06
C GLU A 70 -8.58 0.84 11.44
N CYS A 71 -8.68 1.84 10.56
CA CYS A 71 -9.42 3.07 10.91
C CYS A 71 -10.92 2.98 10.62
N MET A 72 -11.35 1.98 9.86
CA MET A 72 -12.76 1.74 9.54
C MET A 72 -13.09 0.25 9.70
N PRO A 73 -13.04 -0.26 10.94
CA PRO A 73 -13.26 -1.69 11.17
C PRO A 73 -14.75 -2.03 11.05
N ILE A 74 -15.09 -2.82 10.03
CA ILE A 74 -16.45 -3.29 9.79
C ILE A 74 -16.66 -4.64 10.47
N HIS A 75 -17.75 -4.80 11.21
CA HIS A 75 -18.08 -6.05 11.87
C HIS A 75 -18.22 -7.18 10.84
N GLY A 76 -17.46 -8.24 11.04
CA GLY A 76 -17.45 -9.38 10.12
C GLY A 76 -16.61 -9.16 8.87
N GLY A 77 -16.00 -7.98 8.72
CA GLY A 77 -15.17 -7.64 7.56
C GLY A 77 -15.99 -7.16 6.37
N LEU A 78 -15.29 -6.87 5.29
CA LEU A 78 -15.88 -6.39 4.05
C LEU A 78 -15.17 -7.05 2.87
N VAL A 79 -15.94 -7.63 1.96
CA VAL A 79 -15.42 -8.25 0.74
C VAL A 79 -15.54 -7.27 -0.40
N GLY A 80 -14.41 -6.91 -1.00
CA GLY A 80 -14.39 -6.10 -2.22
C GLY A 80 -14.29 -6.98 -3.46
N SER A 81 -15.09 -6.67 -4.46
CA SER A 81 -15.09 -7.41 -5.72
C SER A 81 -14.33 -6.70 -6.83
N GLU A 82 -14.12 -5.40 -6.71
CA GLU A 82 -13.45 -4.60 -7.72
C GLU A 82 -12.84 -3.36 -7.11
N SER A 83 -11.65 -2.99 -7.57
CA SER A 83 -10.97 -1.77 -7.17
C SER A 83 -10.21 -1.18 -8.35
N SER A 84 -10.06 0.14 -8.37
CA SER A 84 -9.24 0.84 -9.33
C SER A 84 -8.09 1.52 -8.61
N LEU A 85 -6.86 1.28 -9.07
CA LEU A 85 -5.64 1.79 -8.43
C LEU A 85 -4.80 2.61 -9.41
N ARG A 86 -4.18 3.64 -8.89
CA ARG A 86 -3.29 4.50 -9.65
C ARG A 86 -2.11 4.92 -8.77
N TRP A 87 -0.91 4.77 -9.28
CA TRP A 87 0.31 5.13 -8.56
C TRP A 87 1.01 6.31 -9.25
N PRO A 88 0.65 7.56 -8.90
CA PRO A 88 1.18 8.74 -9.60
C PRO A 88 2.62 9.07 -9.25
N ARG A 89 3.14 8.56 -8.12
CA ARG A 89 4.51 8.83 -7.64
C ARG A 89 5.10 7.61 -6.95
N PRO A 90 6.44 7.45 -6.98
CA PRO A 90 7.12 6.40 -6.21
C PRO A 90 6.95 6.62 -4.70
N THR A 91 6.95 5.54 -3.97
CA THR A 91 6.89 5.56 -2.50
C THR A 91 8.23 5.17 -1.89
#